data_93f6f5313e428274cc03e7e04dc7857b
#
_entry.id   93f6f5313e428274cc03e7e04dc7857b
#
_cell.length_a   1.000
_cell.length_b   1.000
_cell.length_c   1.000
_cell.angle_alpha   90.00
_cell.angle_beta   90.00
_cell.angle_gamma   90.00
#
_symmetry.space_group_name_H-M   'P 1'
#
loop_
_entity.id
_entity.type
_entity.pdbx_description
1 polymer ?
#
loop_
_entity_poly.entity_id
_entity_poly.type
_entity_poly.pdbx_seq_one_letter_code
_entity_poly.pdbx_strand_id
1 'polypeptide(L)'
;MTALHLADDGEAADLAAFLARLIHYDRAATVRLQAGGGVLAVFGRPPSFEVLAIRTARLAEDTTLDTTVSAGELLEGIEESRGTLTVPASVTGPPWTGLLPPRGGWQRVPGLPTPEALTRAVAAAVAEFRARDEALPPQHRTRAERDRIGREIWSRTLGDTHLPLRAAHAAQSLGFLRPVRAGALTTGGGGPAAQVQAPPLSLLFAGGWLRLSTPYGSIAVRTGGPAGLTGLSGLTVTPV
;
A
#
# COMPACT_ATOMS: atom_id res chain seq x y z
N MET A 1 -13.89 -23.65 4.68
CA MET A 1 -12.77 -22.75 4.98
C MET A 1 -11.67 -23.10 3.98
N THR A 2 -11.15 -22.14 3.25
CA THR A 2 -10.08 -22.34 2.25
C THR A 2 -8.74 -22.13 2.92
N ALA A 3 -7.85 -23.13 2.86
CA ALA A 3 -6.48 -23.00 3.31
C ALA A 3 -5.58 -22.68 2.11
N LEU A 4 -4.68 -21.73 2.26
CA LEU A 4 -3.65 -21.38 1.29
C LEU A 4 -2.28 -21.70 1.88
N HIS A 5 -1.36 -22.16 1.03
CA HIS A 5 0.02 -22.40 1.42
C HIS A 5 0.89 -21.29 0.80
N LEU A 6 1.59 -20.56 1.66
CA LEU A 6 2.55 -19.55 1.25
C LEU A 6 3.86 -20.23 0.83
N ALA A 7 4.61 -19.61 -0.05
CA ALA A 7 5.80 -20.24 -0.62
C ALA A 7 6.92 -20.48 0.39
N ASP A 8 6.97 -19.68 1.46
CA ASP A 8 7.93 -19.81 2.56
C ASP A 8 7.46 -19.09 3.83
N ASP A 9 8.12 -19.37 4.96
CA ASP A 9 7.80 -18.77 6.27
C ASP A 9 7.98 -17.25 6.28
N GLY A 10 8.89 -16.73 5.47
CA GLY A 10 9.12 -15.29 5.34
C GLY A 10 7.93 -14.54 4.73
N GLU A 11 7.25 -15.16 3.77
CA GLU A 11 6.00 -14.59 3.21
C GLU A 11 4.90 -14.55 4.27
N ALA A 12 4.78 -15.59 5.10
CA ALA A 12 3.80 -15.63 6.19
C ALA A 12 4.07 -14.56 7.24
N ALA A 13 5.32 -14.45 7.72
CA ALA A 13 5.73 -13.47 8.71
C ALA A 13 5.55 -12.03 8.20
N ASP A 14 5.89 -11.77 6.95
CA ASP A 14 5.72 -10.46 6.35
C ASP A 14 4.24 -10.08 6.14
N LEU A 15 3.39 -11.04 5.79
CA LEU A 15 1.95 -10.83 5.68
C LEU A 15 1.34 -10.55 7.06
N ALA A 16 1.70 -11.34 8.07
CA ALA A 16 1.26 -11.14 9.46
C ALA A 16 1.67 -9.75 9.96
N ALA A 17 2.93 -9.36 9.73
CA ALA A 17 3.42 -8.03 10.11
C ALA A 17 2.67 -6.88 9.41
N PHE A 18 2.28 -7.03 8.15
CA PHE A 18 1.46 -6.06 7.45
C PHE A 18 0.06 -5.95 8.06
N LEU A 19 -0.63 -7.08 8.29
CA LEU A 19 -1.97 -7.10 8.87
C LEU A 19 -1.98 -6.52 10.29
N ALA A 20 -1.01 -6.87 11.12
CA ALA A 20 -0.87 -6.34 12.47
C ALA A 20 -0.75 -4.81 12.48
N ARG A 21 0.03 -4.23 11.54
CA ARG A 21 0.13 -2.78 11.41
C ARG A 21 -1.16 -2.14 10.90
N LEU A 22 -1.86 -2.78 9.96
CA LEU A 22 -3.15 -2.30 9.46
C LEU A 22 -4.19 -2.23 10.59
N ILE A 23 -4.28 -3.29 11.39
CA ILE A 23 -5.19 -3.40 12.54
C ILE A 23 -4.83 -2.40 13.64
N HIS A 24 -3.55 -2.07 13.80
CA HIS A 24 -3.13 -1.02 14.74
C HIS A 24 -3.78 0.33 14.42
N TYR A 25 -3.99 0.66 13.14
CA TYR A 25 -4.67 1.88 12.70
C TYR A 25 -6.19 1.76 12.72
N ASP A 26 -6.72 0.57 12.44
CA ASP A 26 -8.16 0.30 12.41
C ASP A 26 -8.43 -1.14 12.82
N ARG A 27 -8.96 -1.33 14.03
CA ARG A 27 -9.29 -2.66 14.56
C ARG A 27 -10.39 -3.37 13.77
N ALA A 28 -11.24 -2.63 13.07
CA ALA A 28 -12.29 -3.15 12.21
C ALA A 28 -11.86 -3.24 10.73
N ALA A 29 -10.55 -3.11 10.46
CA ALA A 29 -10.04 -3.15 9.10
C ALA A 29 -10.49 -4.41 8.36
N THR A 30 -10.90 -4.22 7.12
CA THR A 30 -11.15 -5.29 6.17
C THR A 30 -10.12 -5.22 5.05
N VAL A 31 -9.80 -6.38 4.48
CA VAL A 31 -8.88 -6.49 3.35
C VAL A 31 -9.54 -7.23 2.20
N ARG A 32 -9.22 -6.82 0.98
CA ARG A 32 -9.57 -7.57 -0.22
C ARG A 32 -8.43 -8.52 -0.55
N LEU A 33 -8.76 -9.79 -0.75
CA LEU A 33 -7.86 -10.82 -1.19
C LEU A 33 -8.10 -11.11 -2.67
N GLN A 34 -7.03 -11.12 -3.45
CA GLN A 34 -7.07 -11.62 -4.82
C GLN A 34 -5.90 -12.58 -5.02
N ALA A 35 -6.19 -13.82 -5.40
CA ALA A 35 -5.17 -14.80 -5.75
C ALA A 35 -5.31 -15.22 -7.21
N GLY A 36 -4.16 -15.51 -7.82
CA GLY A 36 -4.04 -16.03 -9.18
C GLY A 36 -2.60 -15.98 -9.66
N GLY A 37 -2.20 -16.94 -10.50
CA GLY A 37 -0.84 -17.04 -11.01
C GLY A 37 0.20 -17.27 -9.93
N GLY A 38 -0.12 -18.03 -8.88
CA GLY A 38 0.78 -18.33 -7.77
C GLY A 38 1.05 -17.15 -6.81
N VAL A 39 0.25 -16.09 -6.86
CA VAL A 39 0.41 -14.90 -6.02
C VAL A 39 -0.91 -14.53 -5.33
N LEU A 40 -0.84 -14.27 -4.04
CA LEU A 40 -1.90 -13.65 -3.25
C LEU A 40 -1.60 -12.14 -3.13
N ALA A 41 -2.54 -11.30 -3.57
CA ALA A 41 -2.51 -9.87 -3.32
C ALA A 41 -3.52 -9.51 -2.21
N VAL A 42 -3.05 -8.83 -1.18
CA VAL A 42 -3.84 -8.35 -0.04
C VAL A 42 -3.89 -6.83 -0.10
N PHE A 43 -5.10 -6.29 -0.27
CA PHE A 43 -5.36 -4.86 -0.39
C PHE A 43 -5.97 -4.34 0.90
N GLY A 44 -5.36 -3.34 1.51
CA GLY A 44 -5.86 -2.67 2.71
C GLY A 44 -5.95 -1.16 2.52
N ARG A 45 -6.88 -0.52 3.23
CA ARG A 45 -7.05 0.93 3.24
C ARG A 45 -6.81 1.46 4.65
N PRO A 46 -5.55 1.78 5.00
CA PRO A 46 -5.30 2.38 6.29
C PRO A 46 -6.02 3.73 6.38
N PRO A 47 -6.85 3.96 7.41
CA PRO A 47 -7.54 5.22 7.58
C PRO A 47 -6.53 6.36 7.72
N SER A 48 -6.93 7.58 7.47
CA SER A 48 -6.12 8.80 7.60
C SER A 48 -5.01 9.01 6.55
N PHE A 49 -4.66 8.00 5.75
CA PHE A 49 -3.60 8.16 4.73
C PHE A 49 -4.15 8.42 3.32
N GLU A 50 -5.41 8.12 3.07
CA GLU A 50 -6.04 8.23 1.72
C GLU A 50 -5.25 7.50 0.64
N VAL A 51 -4.78 6.30 0.97
CA VAL A 51 -3.99 5.43 0.09
C VAL A 51 -4.56 4.02 0.08
N LEU A 52 -4.13 3.24 -0.89
CA LEU A 52 -4.31 1.80 -0.93
C LEU A 52 -2.97 1.13 -0.67
N ALA A 53 -2.90 0.35 0.40
CA ALA A 53 -1.74 -0.48 0.71
C ALA A 53 -1.92 -1.87 0.07
N ILE A 54 -0.86 -2.40 -0.52
CA ILE A 54 -0.87 -3.67 -1.22
C ILE A 54 0.31 -4.49 -0.73
N ARG A 55 0.04 -5.65 -0.15
CA ARG A 55 1.03 -6.68 0.13
C ARG A 55 0.77 -7.87 -0.79
N THR A 56 1.81 -8.33 -1.48
CA THR A 56 1.76 -9.57 -2.25
C THR A 56 2.55 -10.64 -1.52
N ALA A 57 2.04 -11.87 -1.52
CA ALA A 57 2.72 -13.05 -1.02
C ALA A 57 2.71 -14.13 -2.10
N ARG A 58 3.79 -14.86 -2.24
CA ARG A 58 3.86 -16.01 -3.17
C ARG A 58 3.12 -17.18 -2.55
N LEU A 59 2.40 -17.91 -3.36
CA LEU A 59 1.73 -19.14 -3.00
C LEU A 59 2.54 -20.35 -3.48
N ALA A 60 2.50 -21.44 -2.72
CA ALA A 60 3.10 -22.71 -3.11
C ALA A 60 2.33 -23.34 -4.28
N GLU A 61 1.03 -23.09 -4.35
CA GLU A 61 0.13 -23.61 -5.38
C GLU A 61 -0.67 -22.48 -6.03
N ASP A 62 -1.00 -22.64 -7.31
CA ASP A 62 -1.88 -21.68 -7.99
C ASP A 62 -3.32 -21.85 -7.52
N THR A 63 -3.88 -20.78 -7.00
CA THR A 63 -5.24 -20.73 -6.48
C THR A 63 -5.93 -19.49 -6.97
N THR A 64 -7.18 -19.61 -7.38
CA THR A 64 -8.01 -18.46 -7.73
C THR A 64 -8.91 -18.10 -6.56
N LEU A 65 -8.78 -16.83 -6.10
CA LEU A 65 -9.58 -16.29 -5.01
C LEU A 65 -9.87 -14.82 -5.24
N ASP A 66 -11.08 -14.39 -4.93
CA ASP A 66 -11.44 -12.97 -4.88
C ASP A 66 -12.52 -12.74 -3.81
N THR A 67 -12.10 -12.29 -2.62
CA THR A 67 -13.00 -12.13 -1.47
C THR A 67 -12.57 -10.95 -0.59
N THR A 68 -13.48 -10.46 0.24
CA THR A 68 -13.20 -9.47 1.29
C THR A 68 -13.38 -10.15 2.64
N VAL A 69 -12.40 -9.98 3.52
CA VAL A 69 -12.38 -10.61 4.85
C VAL A 69 -11.97 -9.62 5.93
N SER A 70 -12.24 -9.97 7.20
CA SER A 70 -11.68 -9.25 8.36
C SER A 70 -10.16 -9.38 8.37
N ALA A 71 -9.45 -8.27 8.54
CA ALA A 71 -7.99 -8.28 8.68
C ALA A 71 -7.53 -8.97 9.97
N GLY A 72 -8.32 -8.86 11.05
CA GLY A 72 -8.06 -9.52 12.32
C GLY A 72 -8.16 -11.02 12.22
N GLU A 73 -9.30 -11.53 11.71
CA GLU A 73 -9.50 -12.96 11.53
C GLU A 73 -8.49 -13.57 10.52
N LEU A 74 -8.10 -12.79 9.49
CA LEU A 74 -7.08 -13.23 8.56
C LEU A 74 -5.72 -13.37 9.24
N LEU A 75 -5.35 -12.42 10.12
CA LEU A 75 -4.11 -12.49 10.90
C LEU A 75 -4.11 -13.71 11.84
N GLU A 76 -5.21 -13.97 12.53
CA GLU A 76 -5.39 -15.15 13.39
C GLU A 76 -5.29 -16.46 12.59
N GLY A 77 -5.67 -16.44 11.32
CA GLY A 77 -5.60 -17.59 10.42
C GLY A 77 -4.20 -17.87 9.85
N ILE A 78 -3.17 -17.04 10.14
CA ILE A 78 -1.79 -17.28 9.70
C ILE A 78 -1.05 -18.16 10.70
N GLU A 79 -0.50 -19.24 10.22
CA GLU A 79 0.42 -20.12 10.97
C GLU A 79 1.83 -19.98 10.37
N GLU A 80 2.63 -19.02 10.93
CA GLU A 80 3.92 -18.65 10.36
C GLU A 80 4.87 -19.85 10.23
N SER A 81 4.91 -20.73 11.25
CA SER A 81 5.81 -21.91 11.28
C SER A 81 5.51 -22.95 10.22
N ARG A 82 4.33 -22.93 9.63
CA ARG A 82 3.90 -23.85 8.57
C ARG A 82 3.70 -23.16 7.23
N GLY A 83 3.82 -21.83 7.19
CA GLY A 83 3.52 -21.06 5.99
C GLY A 83 2.07 -21.20 5.52
N THR A 84 1.13 -21.47 6.43
CA THR A 84 -0.28 -21.69 6.08
C THR A 84 -1.13 -20.46 6.43
N LEU A 85 -2.15 -20.22 5.63
CA LEU A 85 -3.11 -19.15 5.79
C LEU A 85 -4.52 -19.72 5.66
N THR A 86 -5.30 -19.70 6.72
CA THR A 86 -6.73 -20.02 6.67
C THR A 86 -7.51 -18.76 6.30
N VAL A 87 -8.22 -18.82 5.18
CA VAL A 87 -9.06 -17.70 4.72
C VAL A 87 -10.36 -17.71 5.55
N PRO A 88 -10.66 -16.62 6.29
CA PRO A 88 -11.88 -16.53 7.08
C PRO A 88 -13.13 -16.36 6.20
N ALA A 89 -14.30 -16.33 6.83
CA ALA A 89 -15.56 -16.05 6.15
C ALA A 89 -15.52 -14.67 5.48
N SER A 90 -16.17 -14.57 4.32
CA SER A 90 -16.31 -13.28 3.65
C SER A 90 -17.18 -12.33 4.47
N VAL A 91 -16.78 -11.06 4.48
CA VAL A 91 -17.51 -9.97 5.12
C VAL A 91 -17.96 -8.92 4.10
N THR A 92 -19.02 -8.20 4.43
CA THR A 92 -19.39 -7.01 3.69
C THR A 92 -18.42 -5.89 4.07
N GLY A 93 -17.51 -5.59 3.17
CA GLY A 93 -16.53 -4.51 3.34
C GLY A 93 -16.94 -3.25 2.57
N PRO A 94 -16.08 -2.23 2.58
CA PRO A 94 -16.27 -1.07 1.74
C PRO A 94 -16.33 -1.49 0.27
N PRO A 95 -17.03 -0.74 -0.59
CA PRO A 95 -17.09 -1.05 -2.00
C PRO A 95 -15.69 -0.94 -2.62
N TRP A 96 -15.09 -2.08 -2.94
CA TRP A 96 -13.77 -2.14 -3.59
C TRP A 96 -13.83 -1.86 -5.08
N THR A 97 -15.02 -1.89 -5.68
CA THR A 97 -15.25 -1.59 -7.09
C THR A 97 -14.77 -0.17 -7.42
N GLY A 98 -13.88 -0.06 -8.38
CA GLY A 98 -13.27 1.21 -8.78
C GLY A 98 -12.21 1.77 -7.81
N LEU A 99 -11.89 1.05 -6.72
CA LEU A 99 -10.84 1.43 -5.77
C LEU A 99 -9.52 0.70 -6.01
N LEU A 100 -9.51 -0.36 -6.80
CA LEU A 100 -8.30 -1.12 -7.10
C LEU A 100 -7.57 -0.52 -8.31
N PRO A 101 -6.24 -0.46 -8.27
CA PRO A 101 -5.44 -0.04 -9.40
C PRO A 101 -5.46 -1.10 -10.52
N PRO A 102 -5.11 -0.73 -11.76
CA PRO A 102 -5.05 -1.69 -12.86
C PRO A 102 -4.01 -2.79 -12.57
N ARG A 103 -4.29 -4.01 -13.07
CA ARG A 103 -3.39 -5.17 -12.88
C ARG A 103 -2.10 -5.07 -13.69
N GLY A 104 -2.07 -4.28 -14.75
CA GLY A 104 -0.93 -4.14 -15.65
C GLY A 104 -0.82 -2.75 -16.27
N GLY A 105 0.08 -2.61 -17.25
CA GLY A 105 0.30 -1.33 -17.93
C GLY A 105 1.12 -0.32 -17.11
N TRP A 106 1.82 -0.78 -16.09
CA TRP A 106 2.64 0.06 -15.22
C TRP A 106 3.91 0.53 -15.93
N GLN A 107 4.12 1.84 -15.93
CA GLN A 107 5.31 2.51 -16.45
C GLN A 107 6.11 3.11 -15.31
N ARG A 108 7.44 3.01 -15.39
CA ARG A 108 8.33 3.60 -14.39
C ARG A 108 8.34 5.12 -14.52
N VAL A 109 8.19 5.81 -13.38
CA VAL A 109 8.30 7.26 -13.27
C VAL A 109 9.67 7.59 -12.67
N PRO A 110 10.50 8.39 -13.33
CA PRO A 110 11.79 8.84 -12.79
C PRO A 110 11.59 9.90 -11.69
N GLY A 111 12.71 10.28 -11.03
CA GLY A 111 12.72 11.40 -10.07
C GLY A 111 12.33 11.03 -8.65
N LEU A 112 12.10 9.73 -8.35
CA LEU A 112 11.84 9.29 -6.98
C LEU A 112 13.13 9.45 -6.14
N PRO A 113 13.06 10.11 -4.95
CA PRO A 113 14.17 10.20 -4.04
C PRO A 113 14.64 8.83 -3.51
N THR A 114 15.86 8.77 -2.99
CA THR A 114 16.40 7.54 -2.37
C THR A 114 15.58 7.13 -1.13
N PRO A 115 15.63 5.85 -0.70
CA PRO A 115 14.93 5.38 0.49
C PRO A 115 15.23 6.23 1.73
N GLU A 116 16.50 6.62 1.91
CA GLU A 116 16.94 7.44 3.04
C GLU A 116 16.38 8.87 2.94
N ALA A 117 16.31 9.43 1.72
CA ALA A 117 15.73 10.76 1.50
C ALA A 117 14.21 10.75 1.75
N LEU A 118 13.51 9.68 1.35
CA LEU A 118 12.08 9.49 1.67
C LEU A 118 11.86 9.42 3.18
N THR A 119 12.66 8.63 3.89
CA THR A 119 12.56 8.49 5.36
C THR A 119 12.82 9.82 6.05
N ARG A 120 13.84 10.59 5.62
CA ARG A 120 14.11 11.93 6.16
C ARG A 120 12.96 12.90 5.87
N ALA A 121 12.39 12.88 4.67
CA ALA A 121 11.27 13.75 4.32
C ALA A 121 10.03 13.48 5.19
N VAL A 122 9.73 12.20 5.44
CA VAL A 122 8.63 11.81 6.36
C VAL A 122 8.93 12.27 7.79
N ALA A 123 10.14 12.05 8.29
CA ALA A 123 10.51 12.48 9.64
C ALA A 123 10.43 14.00 9.81
N ALA A 124 10.89 14.78 8.81
CA ALA A 124 10.78 16.24 8.82
C ALA A 124 9.31 16.71 8.82
N ALA A 125 8.46 16.08 8.02
CA ALA A 125 7.04 16.39 7.97
C ALA A 125 6.30 16.06 9.28
N VAL A 126 6.64 14.95 9.93
CA VAL A 126 6.09 14.61 11.26
C VAL A 126 6.52 15.65 12.29
N ALA A 127 7.80 16.06 12.28
CA ALA A 127 8.29 17.09 13.18
C ALA A 127 7.59 18.46 12.91
N GLU A 128 7.44 18.85 11.65
CA GLU A 128 6.72 20.06 11.27
C GLU A 128 5.25 20.02 11.73
N PHE A 129 4.55 18.89 11.51
CA PHE A 129 3.18 18.75 11.94
C PHE A 129 3.03 18.94 13.45
N ARG A 130 3.91 18.32 14.24
CA ARG A 130 3.92 18.45 15.71
C ARG A 130 4.19 19.89 16.14
N ALA A 131 5.21 20.52 15.57
CA ALA A 131 5.56 21.92 15.89
C ALA A 131 4.41 22.88 15.57
N ARG A 132 3.73 22.69 14.44
CA ARG A 132 2.58 23.50 14.04
C ARG A 132 1.36 23.27 14.92
N ASP A 133 1.08 22.01 15.33
CA ASP A 133 -0.02 21.67 16.25
C ASP A 133 0.25 22.28 17.65
N GLU A 134 1.48 22.17 18.14
CA GLU A 134 1.88 22.73 19.44
C GLU A 134 1.84 24.28 19.46
N ALA A 135 2.15 24.91 18.34
CA ALA A 135 2.10 26.37 18.20
C ALA A 135 0.67 26.94 18.10
N LEU A 136 -0.34 26.09 17.90
CA LEU A 136 -1.73 26.56 17.86
C LEU A 136 -2.15 27.10 19.23
N PRO A 137 -2.73 28.32 19.29
CA PRO A 137 -3.38 28.80 20.50
C PRO A 137 -4.47 27.82 20.98
N PRO A 138 -4.69 27.67 22.30
CA PRO A 138 -5.64 26.71 22.84
C PRO A 138 -7.04 26.76 22.19
N GLN A 139 -7.53 27.96 21.88
CA GLN A 139 -8.84 28.19 21.24
C GLN A 139 -8.88 27.73 19.78
N HIS A 140 -7.73 27.56 19.12
CA HIS A 140 -7.59 27.10 17.74
C HIS A 140 -7.19 25.64 17.61
N ARG A 141 -6.99 24.90 18.71
CA ARG A 141 -6.64 23.48 18.71
C ARG A 141 -7.84 22.60 18.39
N THR A 142 -8.48 22.86 17.26
CA THR A 142 -9.62 22.10 16.78
C THR A 142 -9.19 20.98 15.84
N ARG A 143 -10.06 19.97 15.66
CA ARG A 143 -9.84 18.92 14.68
C ARG A 143 -9.70 19.50 13.27
N ALA A 144 -10.55 20.47 12.91
CA ALA A 144 -10.53 21.10 11.59
C ALA A 144 -9.18 21.77 11.27
N GLU A 145 -8.58 22.44 12.26
CA GLU A 145 -7.29 23.10 12.09
C GLU A 145 -6.14 22.07 11.95
N ARG A 146 -6.15 20.99 12.76
CA ARG A 146 -5.21 19.88 12.62
C ARG A 146 -5.33 19.20 11.26
N ASP A 147 -6.56 18.96 10.80
CA ASP A 147 -6.83 18.38 9.48
C ASP A 147 -6.34 19.31 8.35
N ARG A 148 -6.44 20.63 8.52
CA ARG A 148 -5.93 21.62 7.57
C ARG A 148 -4.40 21.55 7.47
N ILE A 149 -3.71 21.58 8.62
CA ILE A 149 -2.25 21.45 8.70
C ILE A 149 -1.81 20.12 8.09
N GLY A 150 -2.49 19.04 8.44
CA GLY A 150 -2.22 17.71 7.90
C GLY A 150 -2.36 17.65 6.39
N ARG A 151 -3.47 18.14 5.83
CA ARG A 151 -3.66 18.18 4.37
C ARG A 151 -2.57 18.96 3.66
N GLU A 152 -2.18 20.11 4.19
CA GLU A 152 -1.11 20.93 3.60
C GLU A 152 0.23 20.19 3.56
N ILE A 153 0.63 19.56 4.67
CA ILE A 153 1.91 18.85 4.77
C ILE A 153 1.91 17.57 3.94
N TRP A 154 0.89 16.73 4.12
CA TRP A 154 0.84 15.39 3.54
C TRP A 154 0.50 15.36 2.05
N SER A 155 -0.01 16.46 1.48
CA SER A 155 -0.23 16.60 0.04
C SER A 155 1.00 17.05 -0.74
N ARG A 156 2.06 17.53 -0.09
CA ARG A 156 3.31 17.92 -0.75
C ARG A 156 3.87 16.75 -1.54
N THR A 157 4.47 17.06 -2.68
CA THR A 157 5.08 16.05 -3.56
C THR A 157 6.51 15.74 -3.16
N LEU A 158 6.99 14.56 -3.51
CA LEU A 158 8.32 14.06 -3.22
C LEU A 158 9.22 14.13 -4.44
N GLY A 159 10.36 14.84 -4.31
CA GLY A 159 11.29 15.05 -5.42
C GLY A 159 10.61 15.69 -6.63
N ASP A 160 11.03 15.28 -7.82
CA ASP A 160 10.46 15.72 -9.09
C ASP A 160 9.28 14.83 -9.56
N THR A 161 8.54 14.29 -8.60
CA THR A 161 7.40 13.39 -8.87
C THR A 161 6.09 14.00 -8.39
N HIS A 162 4.97 13.42 -8.84
CA HIS A 162 3.64 13.74 -8.31
C HIS A 162 3.23 12.85 -7.13
N LEU A 163 4.17 12.07 -6.57
CA LEU A 163 3.89 11.21 -5.42
C LEU A 163 3.69 12.07 -4.17
N PRO A 164 2.51 12.04 -3.52
CA PRO A 164 2.30 12.82 -2.31
C PRO A 164 3.05 12.22 -1.12
N LEU A 165 3.51 13.07 -0.22
CA LEU A 165 4.27 12.69 0.98
C LEU A 165 3.51 11.68 1.87
N ARG A 166 2.17 11.74 1.90
CA ARG A 166 1.35 10.75 2.60
C ARG A 166 1.59 9.30 2.13
N ALA A 167 1.95 9.11 0.86
CA ALA A 167 2.23 7.77 0.36
C ALA A 167 3.52 7.19 0.95
N ALA A 168 4.58 7.99 1.08
CA ALA A 168 5.81 7.57 1.75
C ALA A 168 5.58 7.40 3.26
N HIS A 169 4.80 8.28 3.89
CA HIS A 169 4.43 8.13 5.29
C HIS A 169 3.68 6.82 5.54
N ALA A 170 2.69 6.49 4.72
CA ALA A 170 1.98 5.21 4.81
C ALA A 170 2.93 4.02 4.60
N ALA A 171 3.84 4.09 3.61
CA ALA A 171 4.82 3.05 3.36
C ALA A 171 5.74 2.82 4.59
N GLN A 172 6.19 3.89 5.23
CA GLN A 172 6.99 3.82 6.45
C GLN A 172 6.19 3.23 7.61
N SER A 173 4.98 3.71 7.83
CA SER A 173 4.09 3.29 8.91
C SER A 173 3.70 1.81 8.80
N LEU A 174 3.52 1.31 7.58
CA LEU A 174 3.22 -0.10 7.31
C LEU A 174 4.49 -0.98 7.21
N GLY A 175 5.69 -0.39 7.42
CA GLY A 175 6.96 -1.11 7.42
C GLY A 175 7.46 -1.50 6.03
N PHE A 176 6.98 -0.85 4.96
CA PHE A 176 7.42 -1.13 3.60
C PHE A 176 8.76 -0.45 3.25
N LEU A 177 9.17 0.60 3.97
CA LEU A 177 10.46 1.29 3.77
C LEU A 177 11.57 0.77 4.69
N ARG A 178 11.40 -0.39 5.34
CA ARG A 178 12.47 -1.00 6.14
C ARG A 178 13.65 -1.42 5.25
N PRO A 179 14.89 -1.42 5.78
CA PRO A 179 16.05 -1.92 5.05
C PRO A 179 15.88 -3.39 4.66
N VAL A 180 16.33 -3.77 3.47
CA VAL A 180 16.37 -5.17 3.05
C VAL A 180 17.44 -5.88 3.90
N ARG A 181 17.05 -6.94 4.62
CA ARG A 181 17.98 -7.77 5.36
C ARG A 181 18.88 -8.51 4.38
N ALA A 182 20.19 -8.31 4.48
CA ALA A 182 21.18 -8.96 3.59
C ALA A 182 21.14 -10.50 3.65
N GLY A 183 20.53 -11.09 4.69
CA GLY A 183 20.39 -12.55 4.85
C GLY A 183 19.18 -13.18 4.16
N ALA A 184 18.21 -12.41 3.67
CA ALA A 184 17.07 -12.94 2.93
C ALA A 184 17.42 -13.37 1.49
N LEU A 185 18.67 -13.17 1.08
CA LEU A 185 19.19 -13.51 -0.26
C LEU A 185 19.99 -14.82 -0.31
N THR A 186 20.15 -15.55 0.80
CA THR A 186 21.09 -16.68 0.87
C THR A 186 20.53 -17.94 1.58
N THR A 187 19.32 -18.39 1.27
CA THR A 187 18.93 -19.74 1.68
C THR A 187 18.26 -20.47 0.53
N GLY A 188 19.12 -21.12 -0.29
CA GLY A 188 18.70 -22.02 -1.37
C GLY A 188 19.90 -22.48 -2.16
N GLY A 189 20.36 -23.72 -1.88
CA GLY A 189 21.60 -24.32 -2.39
C GLY A 189 21.76 -24.30 -3.91
N GLY A 190 23.00 -24.16 -4.33
CA GLY A 190 23.67 -24.74 -5.46
C GLY A 190 22.99 -24.78 -6.82
N GLY A 191 22.99 -23.63 -7.55
CA GLY A 191 22.75 -23.54 -8.97
C GLY A 191 22.84 -22.08 -9.42
N PRO A 192 23.21 -21.75 -10.68
CA PRO A 192 23.14 -20.38 -11.18
C PRO A 192 21.65 -20.00 -11.44
N ALA A 193 20.82 -20.07 -10.39
CA ALA A 193 19.48 -19.54 -10.41
C ALA A 193 19.60 -18.03 -10.36
N ALA A 194 18.99 -17.35 -11.32
CA ALA A 194 18.85 -15.92 -11.35
C ALA A 194 18.41 -15.43 -9.96
N GLN A 195 19.29 -14.70 -9.29
CA GLN A 195 18.97 -14.04 -8.03
C GLN A 195 17.75 -13.15 -8.30
N VAL A 196 16.60 -13.57 -7.84
CA VAL A 196 15.40 -12.73 -7.84
C VAL A 196 15.70 -11.63 -6.82
N GLN A 197 16.43 -10.61 -7.25
CA GLN A 197 16.62 -9.42 -6.45
C GLN A 197 15.23 -8.87 -6.11
N ALA A 198 14.99 -8.68 -4.82
CA ALA A 198 13.80 -7.96 -4.39
C ALA A 198 13.66 -6.68 -5.22
N PRO A 199 12.48 -6.39 -5.78
CA PRO A 199 12.33 -5.26 -6.68
C PRO A 199 12.81 -3.98 -5.98
N PRO A 200 13.70 -3.20 -6.63
CA PRO A 200 14.20 -1.97 -6.04
C PRO A 200 13.02 -1.01 -5.82
N LEU A 201 13.17 -0.11 -4.85
CA LEU A 201 12.23 0.98 -4.64
C LEU A 201 11.97 1.68 -5.99
N SER A 202 10.73 1.79 -6.39
CA SER A 202 10.36 2.39 -7.68
C SER A 202 8.99 3.08 -7.60
N LEU A 203 8.85 4.12 -8.42
CA LEU A 203 7.56 4.76 -8.64
C LEU A 203 7.03 4.31 -10.00
N LEU A 204 5.78 3.90 -10.02
CA LEU A 204 5.08 3.39 -11.20
C LEU A 204 3.81 4.20 -11.43
N PHE A 205 3.42 4.34 -12.70
CA PHE A 205 2.18 5.00 -13.10
C PHE A 205 1.36 4.11 -14.05
N ALA A 206 0.07 4.00 -13.80
CA ALA A 206 -0.88 3.37 -14.72
C ALA A 206 -2.31 3.85 -14.45
N GLY A 207 -3.08 4.16 -15.49
CA GLY A 207 -4.52 4.40 -15.40
C GLY A 207 -4.95 5.44 -14.35
N GLY A 208 -4.19 6.53 -14.16
CA GLY A 208 -4.47 7.54 -13.15
C GLY A 208 -4.07 7.13 -11.72
N TRP A 209 -3.18 6.14 -11.57
CA TRP A 209 -2.62 5.72 -10.30
C TRP A 209 -1.11 5.89 -10.28
N LEU A 210 -0.58 6.38 -9.16
CA LEU A 210 0.83 6.28 -8.79
C LEU A 210 0.98 5.14 -7.79
N ARG A 211 2.01 4.30 -7.98
CA ARG A 211 2.33 3.20 -7.08
C ARG A 211 3.79 3.27 -6.65
N LEU A 212 4.01 3.56 -5.38
CA LEU A 212 5.30 3.41 -4.73
C LEU A 212 5.51 1.92 -4.44
N SER A 213 6.38 1.28 -5.19
CA SER A 213 6.70 -0.15 -5.04
C SER A 213 7.97 -0.31 -4.23
N THR A 214 7.94 -1.21 -3.25
CA THR A 214 9.07 -1.56 -2.38
C THR A 214 9.21 -3.08 -2.30
N PRO A 215 10.31 -3.62 -1.76
CA PRO A 215 10.46 -5.06 -1.55
C PRO A 215 9.38 -5.70 -0.67
N TYR A 216 8.78 -4.93 0.23
CA TYR A 216 7.86 -5.44 1.25
C TYR A 216 6.39 -5.13 1.00
N GLY A 217 6.08 -4.45 -0.09
CA GLY A 217 4.73 -4.08 -0.46
C GLY A 217 4.70 -2.83 -1.31
N SER A 218 3.53 -2.28 -1.52
CA SER A 218 3.39 -1.04 -2.27
C SER A 218 2.24 -0.18 -1.77
N ILE A 219 2.38 1.11 -1.99
CA ILE A 219 1.34 2.09 -1.72
C ILE A 219 0.86 2.68 -3.05
N ALA A 220 -0.43 2.58 -3.29
CA ALA A 220 -1.04 3.17 -4.47
C ALA A 220 -1.92 4.37 -4.08
N VAL A 221 -1.80 5.45 -4.85
CA VAL A 221 -2.60 6.67 -4.72
C VAL A 221 -3.20 7.05 -6.06
N ARG A 222 -4.42 7.55 -6.06
CA ARG A 222 -4.98 8.16 -7.27
C ARG A 222 -4.34 9.51 -7.49
N THR A 223 -3.94 9.77 -8.72
CA THR A 223 -3.57 11.11 -9.15
C THR A 223 -4.88 11.90 -9.31
N GLY A 224 -5.14 12.81 -8.37
CA GLY A 224 -6.24 13.76 -8.49
C GLY A 224 -5.96 14.71 -9.64
N GLY A 225 -6.44 14.39 -10.83
CA GLY A 225 -6.43 15.28 -11.97
C GLY A 225 -7.77 15.14 -12.72
N PRO A 226 -8.24 16.19 -13.42
CA PRO A 226 -9.50 16.18 -14.15
C PRO A 226 -9.46 15.32 -15.42
N ALA A 227 -8.69 14.25 -15.44
CA ALA A 227 -8.59 13.33 -16.57
C ALA A 227 -9.86 12.46 -16.80
N GLY A 228 -10.92 12.70 -16.05
CA GLY A 228 -12.23 12.05 -16.24
C GLY A 228 -13.26 12.90 -16.99
N LEU A 229 -12.98 14.17 -17.27
CA LEU A 229 -13.98 15.08 -17.90
C LEU A 229 -13.57 15.61 -19.30
N THR A 230 -12.39 15.30 -19.80
CA THR A 230 -11.99 15.72 -21.15
C THR A 230 -12.53 14.81 -22.27
N GLY A 231 -13.30 13.78 -21.96
CA GLY A 231 -13.96 12.91 -22.93
C GLY A 231 -15.39 13.29 -23.31
N LEU A 232 -15.98 14.31 -22.69
CA LEU A 232 -17.39 14.71 -22.95
C LEU A 232 -17.57 16.10 -23.57
N SER A 233 -16.50 16.75 -24.01
CA SER A 233 -16.59 18.07 -24.69
C SER A 233 -16.88 17.95 -26.20
N GLY A 234 -17.46 16.87 -26.67
CA GLY A 234 -17.76 16.62 -28.06
C GLY A 234 -19.25 16.54 -28.44
N LEU A 235 -20.17 16.82 -27.54
CA LEU A 235 -21.60 16.87 -27.88
C LEU A 235 -22.08 18.33 -27.95
N THR A 236 -21.86 18.96 -29.08
CA THR A 236 -22.54 20.19 -29.47
C THR A 236 -23.96 19.82 -29.85
N VAL A 237 -24.92 20.12 -28.99
CA VAL A 237 -26.35 20.07 -29.37
C VAL A 237 -26.66 21.35 -30.13
N THR A 238 -26.89 21.22 -31.41
CA THR A 238 -27.46 22.32 -32.25
C THR A 238 -28.96 22.24 -32.12
N PRO A 239 -29.62 23.27 -31.58
CA PRO A 239 -31.08 23.30 -31.60
C PRO A 239 -31.60 23.60 -33.03
N VAL A 240 -32.61 22.86 -33.46
CA VAL A 240 -33.42 23.12 -34.61
C VAL A 240 -34.53 24.09 -34.27
#